data_ed5dbf2178ca69402ca075d443d07b16
#
_entry.id   ed5dbf2178ca69402ca075d443d07b16
#
_cell.length_a   1.000
_cell.length_b   1.000
_cell.length_c   1.000
_cell.angle_alpha   90.00
_cell.angle_beta   90.00
_cell.angle_gamma   90.00
#
_symmetry.space_group_name_H-M   'P 1'
#
loop_
_entity.id
_entity.type
_entity.pdbx_description
1 polymer ?
#
loop_
_entity_poly.entity_id
_entity_poly.type
_entity_poly.pdbx_seq_one_letter_code
_entity_poly.pdbx_strand_id
1 'polypeptide(L)'
;SILAFAYHVVGNKQKEMEARISSAIADIRAVVKENYSLYALAELLYGMGDLERANHYIKISMEDANYYTTRLRSSQNSKMLPLIDRAYQQEKEIQQQRQRMFITGICILSVFLLLTVLCVLWQMKKIVLMTRKKVVAANSQLSILNSELKKLNKSQHEANERLLHTNQTLTE
;
A
#
# COMPACT_ATOMS: atom_id res chain seq x y z
N SER A 1 -5.21 -43.21 -15.56
CA SER A 1 -5.42 -43.33 -17.02
C SER A 1 -4.14 -43.85 -17.69
N ILE A 2 -4.25 -44.91 -18.49
CA ILE A 2 -3.15 -45.49 -19.29
C ILE A 2 -2.60 -44.46 -20.26
N LEU A 3 -3.46 -43.62 -20.80
CA LEU A 3 -3.10 -42.54 -21.73
C LEU A 3 -2.18 -41.49 -21.07
N ALA A 4 -2.47 -41.10 -19.83
CA ALA A 4 -1.63 -40.17 -19.09
C ALA A 4 -0.23 -40.77 -18.83
N PHE A 5 -0.14 -42.04 -18.52
CA PHE A 5 1.14 -42.74 -18.35
C PHE A 5 1.94 -42.80 -19.65
N ALA A 6 1.28 -43.08 -20.78
CA ALA A 6 1.95 -43.05 -22.09
C ALA A 6 2.56 -41.66 -22.41
N TYR A 7 1.82 -40.59 -22.15
CA TYR A 7 2.35 -39.23 -22.35
C TYR A 7 3.46 -38.85 -21.35
N HIS A 8 3.42 -39.40 -20.13
CA HIS A 8 4.50 -39.27 -19.16
C HIS A 8 5.80 -39.87 -19.66
N VAL A 9 5.74 -41.10 -20.19
CA VAL A 9 6.91 -41.81 -20.76
C VAL A 9 7.49 -41.08 -21.98
N VAL A 10 6.65 -40.49 -22.81
CA VAL A 10 7.06 -39.68 -23.99
C VAL A 10 7.54 -38.29 -23.58
N GLY A 11 7.39 -37.88 -22.34
CA GLY A 11 7.81 -36.57 -21.82
C GLY A 11 6.90 -35.41 -22.25
N ASN A 12 5.69 -35.69 -22.78
CA ASN A 12 4.75 -34.65 -23.17
C ASN A 12 3.87 -34.22 -22.00
N LYS A 13 4.42 -33.30 -21.18
CA LYS A 13 3.76 -32.81 -19.94
C LYS A 13 2.40 -32.20 -20.16
N GLN A 14 2.19 -31.51 -21.29
CA GLN A 14 0.91 -30.87 -21.57
C GLN A 14 -0.19 -31.90 -21.81
N LYS A 15 0.05 -32.88 -22.68
CA LYS A 15 -0.91 -33.95 -22.95
C LYS A 15 -1.08 -34.88 -21.75
N GLU A 16 -0.04 -35.10 -20.95
CA GLU A 16 -0.15 -35.81 -19.66
C GLU A 16 -1.14 -35.09 -18.73
N MET A 17 -1.01 -33.75 -18.59
CA MET A 17 -1.90 -32.94 -17.77
C MET A 17 -3.36 -33.06 -18.25
N GLU A 18 -3.60 -32.88 -19.55
CA GLU A 18 -4.95 -32.98 -20.14
C GLU A 18 -5.57 -34.34 -19.89
N ALA A 19 -4.78 -35.42 -20.04
CA ALA A 19 -5.24 -36.78 -19.81
C ALA A 19 -5.53 -37.08 -18.33
N ARG A 20 -4.73 -36.52 -17.39
CA ARG A 20 -4.97 -36.62 -15.95
C ARG A 20 -6.19 -35.85 -15.52
N ILE A 21 -6.38 -34.63 -16.02
CA ILE A 21 -7.57 -33.81 -15.75
C ILE A 21 -8.81 -34.52 -16.27
N SER A 22 -8.81 -35.00 -17.50
CA SER A 22 -9.94 -35.73 -18.07
C SER A 22 -10.30 -36.98 -17.28
N SER A 23 -9.29 -37.70 -16.78
CA SER A 23 -9.49 -38.88 -15.91
C SER A 23 -10.11 -38.45 -14.56
N ALA A 24 -9.63 -37.40 -13.93
CA ALA A 24 -10.16 -36.92 -12.66
C ALA A 24 -11.62 -36.45 -12.79
N ILE A 25 -11.93 -35.73 -13.88
CA ILE A 25 -13.31 -35.31 -14.17
C ILE A 25 -14.24 -36.51 -14.40
N ALA A 26 -13.78 -37.50 -15.12
CA ALA A 26 -14.57 -38.73 -15.36
C ALA A 26 -14.86 -39.47 -14.07
N ASP A 27 -13.84 -39.61 -13.20
CA ASP A 27 -14.00 -40.26 -11.90
C ASP A 27 -14.96 -39.53 -10.96
N ILE A 28 -14.86 -38.18 -10.92
CA ILE A 28 -15.77 -37.33 -10.15
C ILE A 28 -17.23 -37.48 -10.65
N ARG A 29 -17.43 -37.44 -11.97
CA ARG A 29 -18.75 -37.57 -12.59
C ARG A 29 -19.37 -38.97 -12.35
N ALA A 30 -18.53 -39.99 -12.37
CA ALA A 30 -18.95 -41.34 -12.07
C ALA A 30 -19.14 -41.65 -10.58
N VAL A 31 -18.91 -40.64 -9.71
CA VAL A 31 -18.97 -40.77 -8.24
C VAL A 31 -17.99 -41.86 -7.73
N VAL A 32 -16.92 -42.13 -8.46
CA VAL A 32 -15.88 -43.09 -8.07
C VAL A 32 -14.93 -42.42 -7.10
N LYS A 33 -15.14 -42.62 -5.80
CA LYS A 33 -14.31 -42.00 -4.76
C LYS A 33 -13.00 -42.77 -4.49
N GLU A 34 -12.87 -44.02 -4.87
CA GLU A 34 -11.63 -44.81 -4.80
C GLU A 34 -10.70 -44.55 -5.98
N ASN A 35 -10.61 -43.32 -6.49
CA ASN A 35 -9.83 -43.04 -7.69
C ASN A 35 -8.39 -42.61 -7.38
N TYR A 36 -7.47 -43.03 -8.23
CA TYR A 36 -6.07 -42.59 -8.19
C TYR A 36 -5.86 -41.27 -8.96
N SER A 37 -6.87 -40.81 -9.68
CA SER A 37 -6.72 -39.72 -10.64
C SER A 37 -6.45 -38.39 -9.97
N LEU A 38 -7.14 -38.08 -8.85
CA LEU A 38 -6.90 -36.86 -8.08
C LEU A 38 -5.53 -36.85 -7.42
N TYR A 39 -5.08 -37.98 -6.86
CA TYR A 39 -3.71 -38.13 -6.34
C TYR A 39 -2.66 -37.85 -7.41
N ALA A 40 -2.80 -38.52 -8.55
CA ALA A 40 -1.86 -38.41 -9.66
C ALA A 40 -1.87 -37.00 -10.29
N LEU A 41 -3.00 -36.34 -10.27
CA LEU A 41 -3.10 -34.93 -10.70
C LEU A 41 -2.39 -34.01 -9.70
N ALA A 42 -2.58 -34.20 -8.40
CA ALA A 42 -1.92 -33.43 -7.36
C ALA A 42 -0.38 -33.61 -7.41
N GLU A 43 0.10 -34.82 -7.63
CA GLU A 43 1.53 -35.11 -7.80
C GLU A 43 2.13 -34.38 -9.02
N LEU A 44 1.42 -34.39 -10.14
CA LEU A 44 1.86 -33.68 -11.34
C LEU A 44 1.90 -32.15 -11.12
N LEU A 45 0.86 -31.59 -10.52
CA LEU A 45 0.79 -30.16 -10.20
C LEU A 45 1.90 -29.74 -9.24
N TYR A 46 2.17 -30.57 -8.23
CA TYR A 46 3.31 -30.35 -7.31
C TYR A 46 4.63 -30.28 -8.07
N GLY A 47 4.88 -31.22 -8.98
CA GLY A 47 6.07 -31.24 -9.83
C GLY A 47 6.18 -30.06 -10.81
N MET A 48 5.05 -29.39 -11.12
CA MET A 48 4.99 -28.20 -11.95
C MET A 48 5.07 -26.89 -11.14
N GLY A 49 5.08 -26.97 -9.79
CA GLY A 49 5.10 -25.80 -8.90
C GLY A 49 3.74 -25.16 -8.64
N ASP A 50 2.64 -25.77 -9.08
CA ASP A 50 1.30 -25.30 -8.78
C ASP A 50 0.85 -25.87 -7.42
N LEU A 51 1.40 -25.28 -6.36
CA LEU A 51 1.26 -25.79 -5.00
C LEU A 51 -0.15 -25.61 -4.46
N GLU A 52 -0.87 -24.58 -4.88
CA GLU A 52 -2.24 -24.32 -4.44
C GLU A 52 -3.20 -25.41 -4.90
N ARG A 53 -3.21 -25.69 -6.21
CA ARG A 53 -4.07 -26.75 -6.77
C ARG A 53 -3.62 -28.15 -6.32
N ALA A 54 -2.30 -28.37 -6.21
CA ALA A 54 -1.77 -29.62 -5.69
C ALA A 54 -2.26 -29.89 -4.27
N ASN A 55 -2.18 -28.90 -3.37
CA ASN A 55 -2.67 -29.00 -2.00
C ASN A 55 -4.18 -29.26 -1.92
N HIS A 56 -4.95 -28.56 -2.74
CA HIS A 56 -6.39 -28.75 -2.79
C HIS A 56 -6.77 -30.19 -3.20
N TYR A 57 -6.19 -30.70 -4.29
CA TYR A 57 -6.56 -32.02 -4.80
C TYR A 57 -6.01 -33.18 -3.95
N ILE A 58 -4.83 -33.03 -3.32
CA ILE A 58 -4.33 -34.09 -2.44
C ILE A 58 -5.20 -34.21 -1.18
N LYS A 59 -5.75 -33.11 -0.64
CA LYS A 59 -6.68 -33.12 0.50
C LYS A 59 -7.98 -33.84 0.16
N ILE A 60 -8.58 -33.53 -0.99
CA ILE A 60 -9.78 -34.23 -1.46
C ILE A 60 -9.49 -35.71 -1.64
N SER A 61 -8.36 -36.08 -2.27
CA SER A 61 -7.97 -37.48 -2.44
C SER A 61 -7.78 -38.20 -1.11
N MET A 62 -7.27 -37.52 -0.09
CA MET A 62 -7.10 -38.09 1.26
C MET A 62 -8.46 -38.27 1.97
N GLU A 63 -9.35 -37.32 1.87
CA GLU A 63 -10.71 -37.39 2.43
C GLU A 63 -11.49 -38.56 1.81
N ASP A 64 -11.45 -38.73 0.47
CA ASP A 64 -12.07 -39.82 -0.25
C ASP A 64 -11.47 -41.18 0.15
N ALA A 65 -10.14 -41.28 0.26
CA ALA A 65 -9.45 -42.51 0.68
C ALA A 65 -9.79 -42.91 2.12
N ASN A 66 -9.94 -41.95 3.02
CA ASN A 66 -10.34 -42.21 4.41
C ASN A 66 -11.78 -42.66 4.53
N TYR A 67 -12.69 -42.11 3.72
CA TYR A 67 -14.10 -42.49 3.71
C TYR A 67 -14.29 -43.97 3.33
N TYR A 68 -13.50 -44.46 2.36
CA TYR A 68 -13.60 -45.87 1.89
C TYR A 68 -12.68 -46.86 2.60
N THR A 69 -11.96 -46.44 3.62
CA THR A 69 -11.04 -47.27 4.42
C THR A 69 -9.98 -48.01 3.57
N THR A 70 -9.56 -47.43 2.44
CA THR A 70 -8.58 -48.02 1.53
C THR A 70 -7.18 -47.83 2.05
N ARG A 71 -6.64 -48.82 2.79
CA ARG A 71 -5.31 -48.76 3.44
C ARG A 71 -4.17 -48.38 2.49
N LEU A 72 -4.19 -48.88 1.25
CA LEU A 72 -3.13 -48.60 0.28
C LEU A 72 -3.09 -47.12 -0.13
N ARG A 73 -4.26 -46.54 -0.42
CA ARG A 73 -4.37 -45.13 -0.87
C ARG A 73 -4.16 -44.15 0.26
N SER A 74 -4.69 -44.45 1.44
CA SER A 74 -4.42 -43.67 2.64
C SER A 74 -2.90 -43.62 2.94
N SER A 75 -2.16 -44.73 2.76
CA SER A 75 -0.72 -44.75 2.93
C SER A 75 0.05 -43.94 1.88
N GLN A 76 -0.38 -43.92 0.63
CA GLN A 76 0.22 -43.09 -0.42
C GLN A 76 -0.05 -41.61 -0.18
N ASN A 77 -1.29 -41.24 0.10
CA ASN A 77 -1.69 -39.86 0.38
C ASN A 77 -1.01 -39.31 1.63
N SER A 78 -0.84 -40.12 2.69
CA SER A 78 -0.18 -39.69 3.92
C SER A 78 1.32 -39.43 3.77
N LYS A 79 1.98 -39.93 2.72
CA LYS A 79 3.36 -39.56 2.37
C LYS A 79 3.45 -38.26 1.60
N MET A 80 2.55 -38.08 0.63
CA MET A 80 2.56 -36.91 -0.28
C MET A 80 1.94 -35.67 0.35
N LEU A 81 0.87 -35.81 1.12
CA LEU A 81 0.16 -34.70 1.75
C LEU A 81 1.09 -33.77 2.56
N PRO A 82 1.95 -34.26 3.48
CA PRO A 82 2.81 -33.38 4.26
C PRO A 82 3.88 -32.67 3.42
N LEU A 83 4.33 -33.26 2.31
CA LEU A 83 5.28 -32.64 1.40
C LEU A 83 4.62 -31.45 0.66
N ILE A 84 3.47 -31.68 0.08
CA ILE A 84 2.72 -30.66 -0.64
C ILE A 84 2.25 -29.56 0.30
N ASP A 85 1.74 -29.92 1.48
CA ASP A 85 1.23 -28.93 2.46
C ASP A 85 2.37 -28.06 2.99
N ARG A 86 3.52 -28.63 3.33
CA ARG A 86 4.70 -27.84 3.73
C ARG A 86 5.16 -26.88 2.65
N ALA A 87 5.27 -27.34 1.42
CA ALA A 87 5.68 -26.49 0.29
C ALA A 87 4.68 -25.34 0.08
N TYR A 88 3.38 -25.62 0.14
CA TYR A 88 2.33 -24.63 0.03
C TYR A 88 2.35 -23.62 1.18
N GLN A 89 2.54 -24.07 2.43
CA GLN A 89 2.64 -23.18 3.58
C GLN A 89 3.88 -22.26 3.49
N GLN A 90 5.01 -22.80 3.08
CA GLN A 90 6.24 -22.02 2.87
C GLN A 90 6.04 -20.92 1.80
N GLU A 91 5.42 -21.26 0.68
CA GLU A 91 5.12 -20.28 -0.36
C GLU A 91 4.20 -19.16 0.17
N LYS A 92 3.17 -19.55 0.91
CA LYS A 92 2.23 -18.62 1.52
C LYS A 92 2.87 -17.71 2.57
N GLU A 93 3.77 -18.24 3.39
CA GLU A 93 4.55 -17.46 4.36
C GLU A 93 5.44 -16.43 3.66
N ILE A 94 6.15 -16.83 2.59
CA ILE A 94 6.99 -15.93 1.80
C ILE A 94 6.14 -14.79 1.18
N GLN A 95 4.98 -15.12 0.62
CA GLN A 95 4.05 -14.13 0.07
C GLN A 95 3.54 -13.17 1.15
N GLN A 96 3.13 -13.68 2.31
CA GLN A 96 2.68 -12.85 3.43
C GLN A 96 3.81 -11.96 3.97
N GLN A 97 5.03 -12.49 4.09
CA GLN A 97 6.17 -11.71 4.54
C GLN A 97 6.49 -10.57 3.56
N ARG A 98 6.45 -10.83 2.26
CA ARG A 98 6.61 -9.81 1.22
C ARG A 98 5.53 -8.73 1.32
N GLN A 99 4.27 -9.13 1.48
CA GLN A 99 3.16 -8.21 1.63
C GLN A 99 3.29 -7.34 2.90
N ARG A 100 3.70 -7.92 4.03
CA ARG A 100 3.97 -7.17 5.27
C ARG A 100 5.09 -6.15 5.09
N MET A 101 6.17 -6.50 4.39
CA MET A 101 7.26 -5.56 4.09
C MET A 101 6.79 -4.37 3.24
N PHE A 102 5.92 -4.60 2.24
CA PHE A 102 5.34 -3.51 1.45
C PHE A 102 4.47 -2.58 2.29
N ILE A 103 3.61 -3.12 3.14
CA ILE A 103 2.74 -2.33 4.03
C ILE A 103 3.57 -1.50 5.01
N THR A 104 4.58 -2.11 5.65
CA THR A 104 5.50 -1.38 6.55
C THR A 104 6.27 -0.27 5.82
N GLY A 105 6.72 -0.50 4.59
CA GLY A 105 7.37 0.51 3.76
C GLY A 105 6.47 1.71 3.48
N ILE A 106 5.21 1.46 3.10
CA ILE A 106 4.21 2.51 2.86
C ILE A 106 3.92 3.31 4.14
N CYS A 107 3.79 2.63 5.30
CA CYS A 107 3.57 3.29 6.59
C CYS A 107 4.74 4.22 6.96
N ILE A 108 5.99 3.78 6.79
CA ILE A 108 7.18 4.60 7.06
C ILE A 108 7.20 5.83 6.14
N LEU A 109 6.91 5.64 4.86
CA LEU A 109 6.87 6.73 3.89
C LEU A 109 5.78 7.76 4.23
N SER A 110 4.61 7.32 4.66
CA SER A 110 3.51 8.21 5.06
C SER A 110 3.84 9.03 6.31
N VAL A 111 4.50 8.43 7.30
CA VAL A 111 4.96 9.14 8.50
C VAL A 111 6.00 10.21 8.14
N PHE A 112 6.94 9.88 7.24
CA PHE A 112 7.95 10.82 6.78
C PHE A 112 7.31 12.02 6.05
N LEU A 113 6.31 11.77 5.22
CA LEU A 113 5.57 12.81 4.51
C LEU A 113 4.80 13.73 5.48
N LEU A 114 4.17 13.17 6.52
CA LEU A 114 3.52 13.97 7.57
C LEU A 114 4.52 14.86 8.32
N LEU A 115 5.69 14.34 8.66
CA LEU A 115 6.74 15.12 9.34
C LEU A 115 7.22 16.28 8.49
N THR A 116 7.40 16.09 7.18
CA THR A 116 7.80 17.18 6.26
C THR A 116 6.74 18.26 6.18
N VAL A 117 5.45 17.90 6.07
CA VAL A 117 4.34 18.86 6.08
C VAL A 117 4.29 19.65 7.39
N LEU A 118 4.41 18.98 8.54
CA LEU A 118 4.47 19.65 9.85
C LEU A 118 5.64 20.63 9.95
N CYS A 119 6.81 20.28 9.45
CA CYS A 119 7.99 21.14 9.43
C CYS A 119 7.74 22.39 8.58
N VAL A 120 7.15 22.23 7.40
CA VAL A 120 6.80 23.37 6.51
C VAL A 120 5.78 24.29 7.18
N LEU A 121 4.72 23.74 7.78
CA LEU A 121 3.72 24.52 8.50
C LEU A 121 4.33 25.30 9.68
N TRP A 122 5.27 24.72 10.39
CA TRP A 122 5.96 25.36 11.49
C TRP A 122 6.83 26.54 11.02
N GLN A 123 7.54 26.36 9.91
CA GLN A 123 8.31 27.44 9.27
C GLN A 123 7.41 28.58 8.77
N MET A 124 6.27 28.25 8.14
CA MET A 124 5.29 29.24 7.69
C MET A 124 4.74 30.07 8.85
N LYS A 125 4.38 29.44 9.98
CA LYS A 125 3.97 30.16 11.20
C LYS A 125 5.05 31.13 11.69
N LYS A 126 6.32 30.73 11.70
CA LYS A 126 7.45 31.58 12.11
C LYS A 126 7.61 32.80 11.19
N ILE A 127 7.51 32.62 9.88
CA ILE A 127 7.58 33.69 8.89
C ILE A 127 6.41 34.67 9.07
N VAL A 128 5.18 34.18 9.20
CA VAL A 128 4.00 35.02 9.41
C VAL A 128 4.09 35.85 10.69
N LEU A 129 4.59 35.28 11.79
CA LEU A 129 4.80 36.00 13.05
C LEU A 129 5.86 37.10 12.90
N MET A 130 6.95 36.82 12.21
CA MET A 130 8.00 37.83 11.93
C MET A 130 7.49 38.95 11.05
N THR A 131 6.73 38.63 10.00
CA THR A 131 6.15 39.63 9.11
C THR A 131 5.12 40.50 9.85
N ARG A 132 4.26 39.91 10.68
CA ARG A 132 3.31 40.68 11.53
C ARG A 132 4.04 41.68 12.43
N LYS A 133 5.13 41.27 13.11
CA LYS A 133 5.93 42.17 13.95
C LYS A 133 6.51 43.33 13.15
N LYS A 134 7.01 43.08 11.94
CA LYS A 134 7.52 44.15 11.05
C LYS A 134 6.44 45.14 10.59
N VAL A 135 5.27 44.61 10.21
CA VAL A 135 4.12 45.45 9.80
C VAL A 135 3.61 46.29 10.97
N VAL A 136 3.51 45.77 12.17
CA VAL A 136 3.09 46.52 13.36
C VAL A 136 4.13 47.63 13.67
N ALA A 137 5.43 47.34 13.62
CA ALA A 137 6.47 48.32 13.84
C ALA A 137 6.45 49.43 12.79
N ALA A 138 6.30 49.10 11.50
CA ALA A 138 6.17 50.06 10.42
C ALA A 138 4.92 50.96 10.57
N ASN A 139 3.79 50.39 10.96
CA ASN A 139 2.54 51.12 11.19
C ASN A 139 2.67 52.09 12.39
N SER A 140 3.38 51.70 13.45
CA SER A 140 3.62 52.60 14.59
C SER A 140 4.53 53.79 14.19
N GLN A 141 5.58 53.53 13.41
CA GLN A 141 6.44 54.61 12.87
C GLN A 141 5.69 55.56 11.95
N LEU A 142 4.82 55.04 11.05
CA LEU A 142 3.97 55.85 10.20
C LEU A 142 2.99 56.71 11.01
N SER A 143 2.44 56.21 12.09
CA SER A 143 1.56 56.95 12.98
C SER A 143 2.29 58.11 13.69
N ILE A 144 3.51 57.89 14.15
CA ILE A 144 4.36 58.93 14.78
C ILE A 144 4.68 60.02 13.75
N LEU A 145 5.15 59.62 12.55
CA LEU A 145 5.53 60.52 11.49
C LEU A 145 4.31 61.43 11.05
N ASN A 146 3.14 60.79 10.91
CA ASN A 146 1.90 61.51 10.61
C ASN A 146 1.54 62.53 11.68
N SER A 147 1.73 62.19 12.96
CA SER A 147 1.50 63.13 14.07
C SER A 147 2.48 64.31 14.07
N GLU A 148 3.75 64.09 13.74
CA GLU A 148 4.76 65.14 13.56
C GLU A 148 4.46 66.06 12.37
N LEU A 149 4.14 65.48 11.23
CA LEU A 149 3.70 66.22 10.04
C LEU A 149 2.48 67.13 10.33
N LYS A 150 1.52 66.61 11.10
CA LYS A 150 0.35 67.39 11.49
C LYS A 150 0.69 68.57 12.41
N LYS A 151 1.64 68.38 13.34
CA LYS A 151 2.15 69.42 14.21
C LYS A 151 2.89 70.51 13.40
N LEU A 152 3.77 70.08 12.50
CA LEU A 152 4.55 70.98 11.65
C LEU A 152 3.64 71.82 10.74
N ASN A 153 2.66 71.18 10.10
CA ASN A 153 1.68 71.86 9.25
C ASN A 153 0.86 72.92 10.02
N LYS A 154 0.46 72.60 11.27
CA LYS A 154 -0.20 73.56 12.14
C LYS A 154 0.68 74.73 12.50
N SER A 155 1.94 74.50 12.87
CA SER A 155 2.96 75.53 13.16
C SER A 155 3.21 76.43 11.96
N GLN A 156 3.28 75.84 10.75
CA GLN A 156 3.46 76.58 9.52
C GLN A 156 2.26 77.45 9.17
N HIS A 157 1.05 76.98 9.43
CA HIS A 157 -0.20 77.74 9.24
C HIS A 157 -0.24 78.96 10.21
N GLU A 158 0.07 78.72 11.48
CA GLU A 158 0.13 79.81 12.49
C GLU A 158 1.24 80.85 12.15
N ALA A 159 2.38 80.42 11.61
CA ALA A 159 3.42 81.33 11.15
C ALA A 159 2.97 82.18 9.94
N ASN A 160 2.28 81.57 8.98
CA ASN A 160 1.73 82.29 7.82
C ASN A 160 0.63 83.29 8.21
N GLU A 161 -0.23 82.94 9.17
CA GLU A 161 -1.23 83.93 9.69
C GLU A 161 -0.56 85.10 10.36
N ARG A 162 0.49 84.89 11.15
CA ARG A 162 1.28 86.00 11.77
C ARG A 162 1.94 86.88 10.72
N LEU A 163 2.50 86.33 9.65
CA LEU A 163 3.09 87.10 8.54
C LEU A 163 2.04 87.94 7.81
N LEU A 164 0.85 87.37 7.56
CA LEU A 164 -0.24 88.11 6.94
C LEU A 164 -0.70 89.27 7.81
N HIS A 165 -0.86 89.06 9.12
CA HIS A 165 -1.23 90.11 10.04
C HIS A 165 -0.16 91.21 10.13
N THR A 166 1.13 90.82 10.15
CA THR A 166 2.28 91.83 10.18
C THR A 166 2.33 92.63 8.88
N ASN A 167 2.06 91.99 7.73
CA ASN A 167 1.99 92.68 6.45
C ASN A 167 0.85 93.70 6.35
N GLN A 168 -0.31 93.31 6.93
CA GLN A 168 -1.46 94.30 6.96
C GLN A 168 -1.18 95.50 7.86
N THR A 169 -0.56 95.31 8.99
CA THR A 169 -0.20 96.44 9.90
C THR A 169 0.93 97.33 9.37
N LEU A 170 1.72 96.92 8.39
CA LEU A 170 2.75 97.71 7.73
C LEU A 170 2.25 98.48 6.54
N THR A 171 1.04 98.24 6.07
CA THR A 171 0.45 98.92 4.90
C THR A 171 -0.60 99.97 5.30
N GLU A 172 -0.93 100.08 6.59
CA GLU A 172 -1.69 101.18 7.21
C GLU A 172 -0.69 102.26 7.70
#